data_b510a115e6a9f6c121b5a8b9e9936915
#
_entry.id   b510a115e6a9f6c121b5a8b9e9936915
#
_cell.length_a   1.000
_cell.length_b   1.000
_cell.length_c   1.000
_cell.angle_alpha   90.00
_cell.angle_beta   90.00
_cell.angle_gamma   90.00
#
_symmetry.space_group_name_H-M   'P 1'
#
loop_
_entity.id
_entity.type
_entity.pdbx_description
1 polymer ?
#
loop_
_entity_poly.entity_id
_entity_poly.type
_entity_poly.pdbx_seq_one_letter_code
_entity_poly.pdbx_strand_id
1 'polypeptide(L)'
;MRLFGFEIVRVAGNSMLPAYADGDRILIKYRSSDLQPVHVGEVVMIEREGELLLKRVVRYEIGGHTGVGMISVEGDNKEESIDSRHWGAVPSRFVKARVLLKLKL
;
A
#
# COMPACT_ATOMS: atom_id res chain seq x y z
N MET A 1 17.47 -5.01 -3.87
CA MET A 1 17.50 -5.96 -5.00
C MET A 1 16.20 -6.72 -5.06
N ARG A 2 15.57 -6.73 -6.23
CA ARG A 2 14.34 -7.47 -6.45
C ARG A 2 14.67 -8.87 -6.98
N LEU A 3 14.13 -9.92 -6.33
CA LEU A 3 14.39 -11.30 -6.73
C LEU A 3 13.05 -12.05 -6.78
N PHE A 4 12.68 -12.56 -7.96
CA PHE A 4 11.42 -13.26 -8.20
C PHE A 4 10.18 -12.44 -7.77
N GLY A 5 10.28 -11.11 -7.89
CA GLY A 5 9.21 -10.19 -7.48
C GLY A 5 9.24 -9.83 -6.00
N PHE A 6 10.18 -10.36 -5.22
CA PHE A 6 10.32 -10.02 -3.80
C PHE A 6 11.39 -8.95 -3.62
N GLU A 7 11.21 -8.12 -2.61
CA GLU A 7 12.22 -7.13 -2.22
C GLU A 7 12.11 -6.82 -0.74
N ILE A 8 13.26 -6.57 -0.10
CA ILE A 8 13.30 -6.06 1.27
C ILE A 8 13.45 -4.55 1.17
N VAL A 9 12.53 -3.82 1.79
CA VAL A 9 12.55 -2.36 1.79
C VAL A 9 12.48 -1.84 3.22
N ARG A 10 12.94 -0.60 3.41
CA ARG A 10 12.91 0.08 4.70
C ARG A 10 11.71 1.02 4.75
N VAL A 11 10.96 0.96 5.85
CA VAL A 11 9.84 1.86 6.08
C VAL A 11 10.37 3.26 6.38
N ALA A 12 9.83 4.26 5.72
CA ALA A 12 10.15 5.66 5.98
C ALA A 12 8.95 6.36 6.62
N GLY A 13 9.19 7.03 7.73
CA GLY A 13 8.17 7.78 8.45
C GLY A 13 7.32 6.93 9.39
N ASN A 14 6.35 7.57 10.03
CA ASN A 14 5.56 6.97 11.11
C ASN A 14 4.08 6.83 10.78
N SER A 15 3.69 6.96 9.50
CA SER A 15 2.27 6.91 9.12
C SER A 15 1.63 5.54 9.35
N MET A 16 2.43 4.50 9.53
CA MET A 16 1.94 3.13 9.74
C MET A 16 2.12 2.62 11.17
N LEU A 17 2.47 3.48 12.12
CA LEU A 17 2.48 3.08 13.52
C LEU A 17 1.07 2.70 13.97
N PRO A 18 0.91 1.70 14.84
CA PRO A 18 1.96 0.94 15.51
C PRO A 18 2.44 -0.29 14.70
N ALA A 19 1.84 -0.59 13.56
CA ALA A 19 2.19 -1.81 12.81
C ALA A 19 3.62 -1.77 12.29
N TYR A 20 4.03 -0.63 11.74
CA TYR A 20 5.38 -0.44 11.20
C TYR A 20 5.91 0.91 11.64
N ALA A 21 7.16 0.92 12.11
CA ALA A 21 7.85 2.14 12.53
C ALA A 21 8.89 2.54 11.48
N ASP A 22 9.26 3.82 11.50
CA ASP A 22 10.36 4.31 10.68
C ASP A 22 11.61 3.44 10.89
N GLY A 23 12.22 3.02 9.80
CA GLY A 23 13.42 2.19 9.85
C GLY A 23 13.15 0.69 9.86
N ASP A 24 11.92 0.25 10.09
CA ASP A 24 11.60 -1.17 10.01
C ASP A 24 11.89 -1.72 8.62
N ARG A 25 12.33 -2.97 8.55
CA ARG A 25 12.52 -3.66 7.28
C ARG A 25 11.38 -4.61 7.04
N ILE A 26 10.84 -4.56 5.83
CA ILE A 26 9.70 -5.37 5.44
C ILE A 26 10.01 -6.11 4.14
N LEU A 27 9.41 -7.29 4.00
CA LEU A 27 9.46 -8.05 2.76
C LEU A 27 8.19 -7.74 1.98
N ILE A 28 8.36 -7.29 0.75
CA ILE A 28 7.25 -6.99 -0.15
C ILE A 28 7.28 -7.92 -1.35
N LYS A 29 6.10 -8.11 -1.94
CA LYS A 29 5.92 -8.84 -3.20
C LYS A 29 5.29 -7.89 -4.21
N TYR A 30 5.98 -7.65 -5.32
CA TYR A 30 5.44 -6.83 -6.40
C TYR A 30 4.29 -7.54 -7.10
N ARG A 31 3.31 -6.77 -7.54
CA ARG A 31 2.23 -7.31 -8.37
C ARG A 31 2.79 -7.69 -9.72
N SER A 32 2.36 -8.84 -10.24
CA SER A 32 2.76 -9.28 -11.58
C SER A 32 1.94 -8.61 -12.67
N SER A 33 0.74 -8.13 -12.34
CA SER A 33 -0.11 -7.37 -13.25
C SER A 33 -1.15 -6.59 -12.47
N ASP A 34 -1.80 -5.64 -13.15
CA ASP A 34 -2.89 -4.86 -12.57
C ASP A 34 -4.16 -5.69 -12.35
N LEU A 35 -4.19 -6.92 -12.84
CA LEU A 35 -5.32 -7.84 -12.67
C LEU A 35 -5.23 -8.64 -11.38
N GLN A 36 -4.09 -8.63 -10.70
CA GLN A 36 -3.96 -9.30 -9.41
C GLN A 36 -4.87 -8.64 -8.38
N PRO A 37 -5.64 -9.45 -7.61
CA PRO A 37 -6.56 -8.90 -6.62
C PRO A 37 -5.83 -8.09 -5.53
N VAL A 38 -6.52 -7.06 -5.05
CA VAL A 38 -6.11 -6.30 -3.87
C VAL A 38 -7.20 -6.51 -2.83
N HIS A 39 -6.82 -6.84 -1.61
CA HIS A 39 -7.77 -7.19 -0.55
C HIS A 39 -7.78 -6.15 0.57
N VAL A 40 -8.98 -5.89 1.10
CA VAL A 40 -9.14 -5.04 2.29
C VAL A 40 -8.36 -5.67 3.45
N GLY A 41 -7.64 -4.81 4.18
CA GLY A 41 -6.78 -5.22 5.29
C GLY A 41 -5.32 -5.40 4.91
N GLU A 42 -5.01 -5.57 3.63
CA GLU A 42 -3.60 -5.65 3.19
C GLU A 42 -2.90 -4.32 3.35
N VAL A 43 -1.64 -4.38 3.76
CA VAL A 43 -0.74 -3.23 3.67
C VAL A 43 -0.05 -3.30 2.32
N VAL A 44 -0.16 -2.22 1.58
CA VAL A 44 0.30 -2.14 0.19
C VAL A 44 1.22 -0.95 -0.01
N MET A 45 2.05 -1.06 -1.05
CA MET A 45 2.84 0.06 -1.54
C MET A 45 2.14 0.59 -2.79
N ILE A 46 1.71 1.85 -2.72
CA ILE A 46 1.08 2.51 -3.87
C ILE A 46 2.00 3.57 -4.44
N GLU A 47 1.85 3.84 -5.72
CA GLU A 47 2.53 4.94 -6.39
C GLU A 47 1.49 5.98 -6.76
N ARG A 48 1.66 7.19 -6.23
CA ARG A 48 0.77 8.31 -6.47
C ARG A 48 1.60 9.57 -6.67
N GLU A 49 1.41 10.21 -7.81
CA GLU A 49 2.14 11.44 -8.15
C GLU A 49 3.66 11.31 -8.01
N GLY A 50 4.18 10.12 -8.41
CA GLY A 50 5.61 9.86 -8.37
C GLY A 50 6.14 9.44 -7.00
N GLU A 51 5.30 9.39 -5.97
CA GLU A 51 5.70 8.97 -4.63
C GLU A 51 5.24 7.55 -4.34
N LEU A 52 6.08 6.79 -3.66
CA LEU A 52 5.74 5.47 -3.15
C LEU A 52 5.29 5.60 -1.71
N LEU A 53 4.07 5.16 -1.43
CA LEU A 53 3.45 5.30 -0.12
C LEU A 53 3.06 3.93 0.42
N LEU A 54 3.32 3.70 1.71
CA LEU A 54 2.91 2.47 2.39
C LEU A 54 1.62 2.78 3.15
N LYS A 55 0.54 2.06 2.81
CA LYS A 55 -0.79 2.30 3.37
C LYS A 55 -1.55 0.99 3.51
N ARG A 56 -2.62 1.00 4.32
CA ARG A 56 -3.52 -0.14 4.45
C ARG A 56 -4.77 0.06 3.62
N VAL A 57 -5.17 -0.96 2.87
CA VAL A 57 -6.42 -0.94 2.12
C VAL A 57 -7.58 -1.08 3.11
N VAL A 58 -8.46 -0.07 3.13
CA VAL A 58 -9.61 -0.07 4.05
C VAL A 58 -10.93 -0.29 3.33
N ARG A 59 -10.98 -0.06 2.03
CA ARG A 59 -12.20 -0.28 1.25
C ARG A 59 -11.85 -0.55 -0.21
N TYR A 60 -12.65 -1.41 -0.84
CA TYR A 60 -12.57 -1.69 -2.27
C TYR A 60 -13.98 -1.57 -2.86
N GLU A 61 -14.09 -0.88 -3.99
CA GLU A 61 -15.36 -0.75 -4.70
C GLU A 61 -15.11 -0.67 -6.20
N ILE A 62 -16.14 -1.02 -6.98
CA ILE A 62 -16.09 -0.88 -8.43
C ILE A 62 -16.58 0.52 -8.77
N GLY A 63 -15.78 1.26 -9.50
CA GLY A 63 -16.09 2.65 -9.85
C GLY A 63 -17.11 2.77 -10.97
N GLY A 64 -18.26 3.33 -10.65
CA GLY A 64 -19.29 3.85 -11.56
C GLY A 64 -19.40 3.18 -12.92
N HIS A 65 -19.38 3.99 -13.99
CA HIS A 65 -19.56 3.50 -15.36
C HIS A 65 -18.33 2.78 -15.93
N THR A 66 -17.19 2.94 -15.32
CA THR A 66 -15.93 2.40 -15.87
C THR A 66 -15.68 0.94 -15.53
N GLY A 67 -16.32 0.43 -14.47
CA GLY A 67 -16.02 -0.90 -13.94
C GLY A 67 -14.64 -1.03 -13.33
N VAL A 68 -13.93 0.09 -13.13
CA VAL A 68 -12.57 0.09 -12.59
C VAL A 68 -12.62 -0.12 -11.08
N GLY A 69 -11.73 -0.99 -10.59
CA GLY A 69 -11.55 -1.18 -9.16
C GLY A 69 -10.94 0.06 -8.51
N MET A 70 -11.59 0.55 -7.47
CA MET A 70 -11.13 1.71 -6.69
C MET A 70 -10.87 1.26 -5.27
N ILE A 71 -9.81 1.77 -4.69
CA ILE A 71 -9.46 1.47 -3.30
C ILE A 71 -9.33 2.74 -2.49
N SER A 72 -9.74 2.66 -1.24
CA SER A 72 -9.43 3.67 -0.25
C SER A 72 -8.33 3.11 0.64
N VAL A 73 -7.30 3.90 0.87
CA VAL A 73 -6.16 3.51 1.68
C VAL A 73 -5.94 4.51 2.79
N GLU A 74 -5.49 4.02 3.94
CA GLU A 74 -5.20 4.86 5.11
C GLU A 74 -3.92 4.39 5.79
N GLY A 75 -3.19 5.35 6.38
CA GLY A 75 -2.13 5.00 7.30
C GLY A 75 -2.73 4.59 8.64
N ASP A 76 -2.13 3.60 9.29
CA ASP A 76 -2.59 3.14 10.61
C ASP A 76 -2.47 4.23 11.67
N ASN A 77 -1.50 5.13 11.53
CA ASN A 77 -1.33 6.29 12.40
C ASN A 77 -2.05 7.48 11.78
N LYS A 78 -3.32 7.62 12.12
CA LYS A 78 -4.20 8.59 11.45
C LYS A 78 -3.75 10.03 11.58
N GLU A 79 -3.09 10.38 12.68
CA GLU A 79 -2.64 11.75 12.92
C GLU A 79 -1.42 12.13 12.08
N GLU A 80 -0.66 11.15 11.62
CA GLU A 80 0.55 11.36 10.83
C GLU A 80 0.46 10.78 9.42
N SER A 81 -0.75 10.64 8.89
CA SER A 81 -0.95 10.07 7.56
C SER A 81 -1.77 10.99 6.68
N ILE A 82 -1.26 11.25 5.49
CA ILE A 82 -2.01 11.87 4.39
C ILE A 82 -2.38 10.74 3.44
N ASP A 83 -3.68 10.55 3.23
CA ASP A 83 -4.17 9.36 2.52
C ASP A 83 -5.56 9.60 1.91
N SER A 84 -6.32 8.52 1.63
CA SER A 84 -7.63 8.63 0.99
C SER A 84 -8.63 9.50 1.74
N ARG A 85 -8.44 9.70 3.04
CA ARG A 85 -9.29 10.63 3.80
C ARG A 85 -9.11 12.07 3.32
N HIS A 86 -7.99 12.36 2.66
CA HIS A 86 -7.64 13.69 2.15
C HIS A 86 -7.87 13.80 0.64
N TRP A 87 -7.47 12.77 -0.14
CA TRP A 87 -7.52 12.86 -1.60
C TRP A 87 -8.45 11.82 -2.25
N GLY A 88 -9.21 11.05 -1.45
CA GLY A 88 -10.22 10.13 -1.96
C GLY A 88 -9.67 8.77 -2.40
N ALA A 89 -10.56 7.96 -2.96
CA ALA A 89 -10.20 6.65 -3.49
C ALA A 89 -9.32 6.79 -4.73
N VAL A 90 -8.48 5.80 -4.95
CA VAL A 90 -7.58 5.74 -6.10
C VAL A 90 -7.79 4.44 -6.88
N PRO A 91 -7.46 4.42 -8.18
CA PRO A 91 -7.53 3.18 -8.93
C PRO A 91 -6.64 2.09 -8.33
N SER A 92 -7.13 0.85 -8.32
CA SER A 92 -6.37 -0.27 -7.76
C SER A 92 -5.04 -0.50 -8.46
N ARG A 93 -4.89 -0.05 -9.72
CA ARG A 93 -3.62 -0.15 -10.44
C ARG A 93 -2.48 0.65 -9.81
N PHE A 94 -2.81 1.58 -8.89
CA PHE A 94 -1.78 2.32 -8.16
C PHE A 94 -1.00 1.41 -7.21
N VAL A 95 -1.56 0.24 -6.86
CA VAL A 95 -0.87 -0.73 -6.00
C VAL A 95 0.25 -1.40 -6.80
N LYS A 96 1.46 -1.26 -6.31
CA LYS A 96 2.66 -1.84 -6.94
C LYS A 96 3.12 -3.11 -6.24
N ALA A 97 2.90 -3.20 -4.93
CA ALA A 97 3.35 -4.32 -4.13
C ALA A 97 2.49 -4.47 -2.88
N ARG A 98 2.56 -5.63 -2.26
CA ARG A 98 1.95 -5.88 -0.94
C ARG A 98 3.03 -6.27 0.05
N VAL A 99 2.80 -5.92 1.31
CA VAL A 99 3.70 -6.31 2.40
C VAL A 99 3.35 -7.71 2.84
N LEU A 100 4.36 -8.57 2.92
CA LEU A 100 4.19 -9.95 3.38
C LEU A 100 4.47 -10.08 4.88
N LEU A 101 5.58 -9.49 5.34
CA LEU A 101 5.94 -9.58 6.75
C LEU A 101 6.97 -8.51 7.11
N LYS A 102 7.10 -8.26 8.40
CA LYS A 102 8.15 -7.43 8.96
C LYS A 102 9.30 -8.34 9.39
N LEU A 103 10.51 -7.93 9.02
CA LEU A 103 11.72 -8.68 9.36
C LEU A 103 12.24 -8.22 10.71
N LYS A 104 12.63 -9.18 11.52
CA LYS A 104 13.32 -8.93 12.79
C LYS A 104 14.82 -9.19 12.56
N LEU A 105 15.54 -8.10 12.42
CA LEU A 105 16.97 -8.18 12.16
C LEU A 105 17.78 -7.64 13.32
#